data_6e04661b0f6f0350f5bce1743c937869
#
_entry.id   6e04661b0f6f0350f5bce1743c937869
#
_cell.length_a   1.000
_cell.length_b   1.000
_cell.length_c   1.000
_cell.angle_alpha   90.00
_cell.angle_beta   90.00
_cell.angle_gamma   90.00
#
_symmetry.space_group_name_H-M   'P 1'
#
loop_
_entity.id
_entity.type
_entity.pdbx_description
1 polymer ?
#
loop_
_entity_poly.entity_id
_entity_poly.type
_entity_poly.pdbx_seq_one_letter_code
_entity_poly.pdbx_strand_id
1 'polypeptide(L)' 'MNGKTPKQLIDEQLIAEAKVLLNEPQLSVTEIAEQLHFADQSYLSRFFKKNTGISPKEFRLQKLLQ' A
#
# COMPACT_ATOMS: atom_id res chain seq x y z
N MET A 1 23.76 4.63 -12.43
CA MET A 1 22.96 4.83 -12.30
C MET A 1 22.12 4.25 -11.54
N ASN A 2 21.62 4.39 -10.92
CA ASN A 2 20.85 3.85 -10.07
C ASN A 2 19.71 3.37 -10.61
N GLY A 3 19.63 2.97 -11.58
CA GLY A 3 18.55 2.63 -12.23
C GLY A 3 17.63 1.70 -11.56
N LYS A 4 16.42 2.06 -11.34
CA LYS A 4 15.42 1.15 -10.88
C LYS A 4 14.81 0.48 -12.09
N THR A 5 14.44 -0.79 -11.93
CA THR A 5 13.77 -1.48 -13.00
C THR A 5 12.38 -0.90 -13.19
N PRO A 6 11.75 -1.08 -14.36
CA PRO A 6 10.37 -0.63 -14.54
C PRO A 6 9.42 -1.23 -13.50
N LYS A 7 9.64 -2.48 -13.08
CA LYS A 7 8.81 -3.09 -12.06
C LYS A 7 8.93 -2.36 -10.74
N GLN A 8 10.15 -1.97 -10.36
CA GLN A 8 10.34 -1.25 -9.12
C GLN A 8 9.66 0.12 -9.14
N LEU A 9 9.68 0.80 -10.27
CA LEU A 9 9.01 2.08 -10.39
C LEU A 9 7.50 1.92 -10.26
N ILE A 10 6.93 0.88 -10.86
CA ILE A 10 5.51 0.61 -10.75
C ILE A 10 5.15 0.26 -9.33
N ASP A 11 5.96 -0.57 -8.66
CA ASP A 11 5.70 -0.96 -7.28
C ASP A 11 5.73 0.27 -6.37
N GLU A 12 6.69 1.16 -6.57
CA GLU A 12 6.77 2.37 -5.75
C GLU A 12 5.56 3.26 -5.95
N GLN A 13 5.08 3.36 -7.18
CA GLN A 13 3.91 4.16 -7.44
C GLN A 13 2.67 3.56 -6.79
N LEU A 14 2.52 2.23 -6.86
CA LEU A 14 1.40 1.56 -6.20
C LEU A 14 1.45 1.76 -4.69
N ILE A 15 2.64 1.67 -4.10
CA ILE A 15 2.79 1.88 -2.67
C ILE A 15 2.42 3.32 -2.30
N ALA A 16 2.85 4.29 -3.09
CA ALA A 16 2.51 5.69 -2.83
C ALA A 16 1.00 5.89 -2.87
N GLU A 17 0.33 5.31 -3.86
CA GLU A 17 -1.12 5.42 -3.96
C GLU A 17 -1.80 4.72 -2.78
N ALA A 18 -1.29 3.55 -2.39
CA ALA A 18 -1.86 2.85 -1.25
C ALA A 18 -1.77 3.69 0.02
N LYS A 19 -0.64 4.36 0.22
CA LYS A 19 -0.48 5.21 1.40
C LYS A 19 -1.47 6.37 1.41
N VAL A 20 -1.70 6.97 0.24
CA VAL A 20 -2.69 8.04 0.14
C VAL A 20 -4.07 7.52 0.52
N LEU A 21 -4.45 6.36 -0.02
CA LEU A 21 -5.78 5.80 0.26
C LEU A 21 -5.90 5.34 1.72
N LEU A 22 -4.80 4.85 2.31
CA LEU A 22 -4.82 4.44 3.70
C LEU A 22 -5.03 5.61 4.66
N ASN A 23 -4.74 6.84 4.21
CA ASN A 23 -4.99 8.01 5.02
C ASN A 23 -6.45 8.42 5.00
N GLU A 24 -7.30 7.75 4.20
CA GLU A 24 -8.72 8.02 4.15
C GLU A 24 -9.43 7.06 5.09
N PRO A 25 -9.86 7.52 6.26
CA PRO A 25 -10.38 6.58 7.28
C PRO A 25 -11.66 5.85 6.87
N GLN A 26 -12.39 6.42 5.92
CA GLN A 26 -13.62 5.79 5.46
C GLN A 26 -13.38 4.63 4.51
N LEU A 27 -12.16 4.48 3.98
CA LEU A 27 -11.87 3.39 3.05
C LEU A 27 -11.32 2.19 3.82
N SER A 28 -11.90 1.02 3.57
CA SER A 28 -11.35 -0.21 4.16
C SER A 28 -10.17 -0.69 3.32
N VAL A 29 -9.35 -1.56 3.90
CA VAL A 29 -8.23 -2.13 3.16
C VAL A 29 -8.74 -2.95 1.96
N THR A 30 -9.88 -3.60 2.11
CA THR A 30 -10.49 -4.34 1.02
C THR A 30 -10.85 -3.41 -0.14
N GLU A 31 -11.44 -2.26 0.17
CA GLU A 31 -11.78 -1.29 -0.86
C GLU A 31 -10.54 -0.75 -1.56
N ILE A 32 -9.48 -0.52 -0.80
CA ILE A 32 -8.23 -0.03 -1.38
C ILE A 32 -7.65 -1.07 -2.33
N ALA A 33 -7.68 -2.34 -1.92
CA ALA A 33 -7.19 -3.40 -2.79
C ALA A 33 -7.97 -3.43 -4.11
N GLU A 34 -9.29 -3.25 -4.03
CA GLU A 34 -10.11 -3.22 -5.23
C GLU A 34 -9.77 -2.05 -6.12
N GLN A 35 -9.59 -0.87 -5.54
CA GLN A 35 -9.26 0.31 -6.32
C GLN A 35 -7.91 0.18 -7.02
N LEU A 36 -6.97 -0.49 -6.39
CA LEU A 36 -5.64 -0.66 -6.96
C LEU A 36 -5.54 -1.93 -7.81
N HIS A 37 -6.67 -2.63 -7.99
CA HIS A 37 -6.74 -3.82 -8.84
C HIS A 37 -5.91 -4.99 -8.32
N PHE A 38 -5.82 -5.13 -7.00
CA PHE A 38 -5.23 -6.32 -6.42
C PHE A 38 -6.29 -7.42 -6.36
N ALA A 39 -5.85 -8.66 -6.39
CA ALA A 39 -6.77 -9.80 -6.37
C ALA A 39 -7.62 -9.80 -5.11
N ASP A 40 -7.01 -9.49 -3.95
CA ASP A 40 -7.75 -9.42 -2.70
C ASP A 40 -6.93 -8.65 -1.68
N GLN A 41 -7.51 -8.46 -0.51
CA GLN A 41 -6.87 -7.73 0.58
C GLN A 41 -5.57 -8.38 1.04
N SER A 42 -5.55 -9.72 1.06
CA SER A 42 -4.35 -10.42 1.52
C SER A 42 -3.17 -10.16 0.61
N TYR A 43 -3.42 -10.11 -0.69
CA TYR A 43 -2.36 -9.83 -1.65
C TYR A 43 -1.80 -8.42 -1.42
N LEU A 44 -2.70 -7.43 -1.28
CA LEU A 44 -2.26 -6.07 -1.02
C LEU A 44 -1.46 -5.98 0.27
N SER A 45 -1.91 -6.66 1.32
CA SER A 45 -1.22 -6.62 2.61
C SER A 45 0.19 -7.16 2.50
N ARG A 46 0.38 -8.28 1.81
CA ARG A 46 1.71 -8.86 1.64
C ARG A 46 2.59 -7.97 0.78
N PHE A 47 2.03 -7.42 -0.29
CA PHE A 47 2.77 -6.53 -1.18
C PHE A 47 3.22 -5.28 -0.43
N PHE A 48 2.33 -4.69 0.33
CA PHE A 48 2.61 -3.48 1.08
C PHE A 48 3.69 -3.74 2.15
N LYS A 49 3.53 -4.83 2.89
CA LYS A 49 4.50 -5.18 3.93
C LYS A 49 5.87 -5.48 3.35
N LYS A 50 5.92 -6.16 2.21
CA LYS A 50 7.18 -6.47 1.56
C LYS A 50 7.92 -5.20 1.17
N ASN A 51 7.20 -4.18 0.74
CA ASN A 51 7.82 -2.96 0.24
C ASN A 51 8.04 -1.90 1.30
N THR A 52 7.28 -1.91 2.39
CA THR A 52 7.38 -0.87 3.41
C THR A 52 7.85 -1.39 4.75
N GLY A 53 7.79 -2.71 4.96
CA GLY A 53 8.17 -3.30 6.25
C GLY A 53 7.02 -3.43 7.25
N ILE A 54 5.89 -2.81 6.98
CA ILE A 54 4.73 -2.90 7.87
C ILE A 54 3.48 -3.16 7.05
N SER A 55 2.45 -3.70 7.73
CA SER A 55 1.19 -3.97 7.04
C SER A 55 0.39 -2.68 6.84
N PRO A 56 -0.59 -2.69 5.92
CA PRO A 56 -1.46 -1.52 5.77
C PRO A 56 -2.18 -1.15 7.05
N LYS A 57 -2.59 -2.15 7.84
CA LYS A 57 -3.26 -1.88 9.10
C LYS A 57 -2.32 -1.17 10.07
N GLU A 58 -1.09 -1.64 10.14
CA GLU A 58 -0.09 -1.00 11.01
C GLU A 58 0.20 0.42 10.55
N PHE A 59 0.30 0.62 9.25
CA PHE A 59 0.53 1.95 8.70
C PHE A 59 -0.59 2.90 9.12
N ARG A 60 -1.83 2.45 9.01
CA ARG A 60 -2.98 3.27 9.38
C ARG A 60 -2.98 3.58 10.87
N LEU A 61 -2.64 2.60 11.70
CA LEU A 61 -2.57 2.82 13.13
C LEU A 61 -1.48 3.82 13.50
N GLN A 62 -0.34 3.77 12.84
CA GLN A 62 0.72 4.75 13.08
C GLN A 62 0.25 6.16 12.80
N LYS A 63 -0.53 6.35 11.73
CA LYS A 63 -1.04 7.67 11.40
C LYS A 63 -2.01 8.17 12.46
N LEU A 64 -2.81 7.28 13.02
CA LEU A 64 -3.75 7.68 14.04
C LEU A 64 -3.08 8.06 15.36
N LEU A 65 -1.88 7.55 15.60
CA LEU A 65 -1.17 7.85 16.83
C LEU A 65 -0.35 9.13 16.78
N GLN A 66 -0.27 9.74 15.63
CA GLN A 66 0.50 10.98 15.48
C GLN A 66 -0.33 12.23 15.69
#